data_cf961ed4461bcc54cda9fbb1a8c6b7d1
#
_entry.id   cf961ed4461bcc54cda9fbb1a8c6b7d1
#
_cell.length_a   1.000
_cell.length_b   1.000
_cell.length_c   1.000
_cell.angle_alpha   90.00
_cell.angle_beta   90.00
_cell.angle_gamma   90.00
#
_symmetry.space_group_name_H-M   'P 1'
#
loop_
_entity.id
_entity.type
_entity.pdbx_description
1 polymer ?
#
loop_
_entity_poly.entity_id
_entity_poly.type
_entity_poly.pdbx_seq_one_letter_code
_entity_poly.pdbx_strand_id
1 'polypeptide(L)'
;MSGSKLTRRNLITLLGGATTGLLTGCKESPYGVDDLRQEAAIESQLGTPGDLYFLSLEEVSRLIESREISPLELTQGILDRIGTLDRQLMSYATVTADRALEAAGKAEKELAEGFYRGPLHGIPVAAKDLFYSKDTRTMGGLAVHREFVPKFDATVIERLEAAGATLVGKLNLTEGAMAGYHPDFEIPRNPWGKDLWSGASSSGSGVAVAAGLCFGALGSDTGGSIRFPSMANGIVGLKPTYGRVSRHGVLPLAPTMDHVGPMTRSVADAAIMLQAMAGYDSNDPTSLKEPVPDMLQNSDLGISGMTVGYDPVFSGEGIDAGLVAAIERALETLRQLGAEIVEVKMPKGTREIGDTWFPICAYEARQAHAQHFPDSADKYGAWFRSFLEIGSAVTDEQYTAAGHMRTAFNREFNTLLESVDTLVSPAGGLTFPLDPEVLYGGMEELEPLFTAVQMYFTIPADFAGTPSLTVPCGFSEESVPYALQFMGRRLSEPTLIRIGRAYETVTQWHQRHPVV
;
A
#
# COMPACT_ATOMS: atom_id res chain seq x y z
N MET A 1 39.29 -14.93 -21.44
CA MET A 1 38.92 -13.51 -21.48
C MET A 1 38.18 -13.24 -20.18
N SER A 2 38.78 -12.50 -19.26
CA SER A 2 38.24 -12.29 -17.92
C SER A 2 37.11 -11.25 -18.02
N GLY A 3 35.88 -11.70 -17.75
CA GLY A 3 34.75 -10.79 -17.58
C GLY A 3 34.96 -9.98 -16.31
N SER A 4 35.13 -8.67 -16.46
CA SER A 4 35.16 -7.77 -15.32
C SER A 4 33.78 -7.79 -14.66
N LYS A 5 33.69 -8.29 -13.44
CA LYS A 5 32.48 -8.14 -12.61
C LYS A 5 32.23 -6.63 -12.43
N LEU A 6 31.04 -6.18 -12.83
CA LEU A 6 30.58 -4.83 -12.57
C LEU A 6 30.50 -4.62 -11.05
N THR A 7 31.33 -3.74 -10.53
CA THR A 7 31.25 -3.34 -9.11
C THR A 7 30.12 -2.31 -8.95
N ARG A 8 29.55 -2.21 -7.75
CA ARG A 8 28.54 -1.22 -7.32
C ARG A 8 28.84 0.20 -7.84
N ARG A 9 30.11 0.57 -7.91
CA ARG A 9 30.60 1.87 -8.39
C ARG A 9 30.45 2.03 -9.91
N ASN A 10 30.59 0.94 -10.68
CA ASN A 10 30.48 0.96 -12.13
C ASN A 10 29.02 0.98 -12.60
N LEU A 11 28.10 0.38 -11.85
CA LEU A 11 26.68 0.41 -12.15
C LEU A 11 26.10 1.82 -11.98
N ILE A 12 26.44 2.51 -10.91
CA ILE A 12 26.04 3.90 -10.65
C ILE A 12 26.54 4.85 -11.77
N THR A 13 27.73 4.59 -12.30
CA THR A 13 28.32 5.39 -13.39
C THR A 13 27.65 5.12 -14.75
N LEU A 14 27.20 3.91 -15.00
CA LEU A 14 26.52 3.52 -16.26
C LEU A 14 25.09 4.08 -16.32
N LEU A 15 24.37 4.09 -15.22
CA LEU A 15 23.00 4.61 -15.15
C LEU A 15 22.94 6.15 -15.19
N GLY A 16 24.00 6.85 -14.73
CA GLY A 16 24.11 8.31 -14.80
C GLY A 16 24.55 8.86 -16.15
N GLY A 17 24.97 8.01 -17.09
CA GLY A 17 25.51 8.42 -18.39
C GLY A 17 24.52 8.45 -19.57
N ALA A 18 23.30 7.94 -19.39
CA ALA A 18 22.38 7.73 -20.51
C ALA A 18 21.37 8.86 -20.79
N THR A 19 21.40 9.97 -20.04
CA THR A 19 20.39 11.06 -20.16
C THR A 19 20.89 12.37 -20.76
N THR A 20 22.08 12.43 -21.36
CA THR A 20 22.57 13.66 -22.04
C THR A 20 22.51 13.58 -23.57
N GLY A 21 21.36 13.31 -24.13
CA GLY A 21 21.23 13.34 -25.59
C GLY A 21 19.81 13.17 -26.06
N LEU A 22 19.02 14.24 -25.99
CA LEU A 22 17.90 14.55 -26.90
C LEU A 22 16.98 15.62 -26.30
N LEU A 23 17.48 16.86 -26.24
CA LEU A 23 16.65 18.04 -26.07
C LEU A 23 16.73 18.89 -27.34
N THR A 24 15.96 18.50 -28.37
CA THR A 24 15.58 19.42 -29.45
C THR A 24 14.17 19.05 -29.89
N GLY A 25 13.21 19.76 -29.33
CA GLY A 25 11.81 19.67 -29.71
C GLY A 25 10.93 20.28 -28.65
N CYS A 26 11.02 21.62 -28.47
CA CYS A 26 10.08 22.36 -27.64
C CYS A 26 8.64 22.21 -28.19
N LYS A 27 7.82 21.37 -27.54
CA LYS A 27 6.39 21.60 -27.46
C LYS A 27 6.17 22.44 -26.20
N GLU A 28 5.42 23.53 -26.34
CA GLU A 28 5.02 24.36 -25.21
C GLU A 28 4.35 23.49 -24.14
N SER A 29 4.91 23.54 -22.93
CA SER A 29 4.32 22.89 -21.76
C SER A 29 2.96 23.54 -21.49
N PRO A 30 1.92 22.78 -21.16
CA PRO A 30 0.62 23.33 -20.77
C PRO A 30 0.64 24.05 -19.41
N TYR A 31 1.77 24.09 -18.72
CA TYR A 31 1.95 24.71 -17.40
C TYR A 31 2.61 26.09 -17.54
N GLY A 32 2.17 27.07 -16.72
CA GLY A 32 2.76 28.40 -16.67
C GLY A 32 4.20 28.40 -16.15
N VAL A 33 4.94 29.48 -16.42
CA VAL A 33 6.37 29.62 -16.03
C VAL A 33 6.58 29.56 -14.51
N ASP A 34 5.55 29.87 -13.72
CA ASP A 34 5.59 29.81 -12.25
C ASP A 34 5.43 28.37 -11.75
N ASP A 35 4.65 27.52 -12.42
CA ASP A 35 4.53 26.08 -12.12
C ASP A 35 5.89 25.37 -12.33
N LEU A 36 6.61 25.72 -13.41
CA LEU A 36 7.95 25.18 -13.69
C LEU A 36 9.02 25.62 -12.67
N ARG A 37 8.88 26.81 -12.08
CA ARG A 37 9.79 27.28 -11.01
C ARG A 37 9.49 26.59 -9.68
N GLN A 38 8.23 26.31 -9.40
CA GLN A 38 7.81 25.56 -8.23
C GLN A 38 8.25 24.09 -8.32
N GLU A 39 8.10 23.47 -9.49
CA GLU A 39 8.64 22.13 -9.76
C GLU A 39 10.15 22.05 -9.59
N ALA A 40 10.91 23.03 -10.10
CA ALA A 40 12.37 23.08 -9.95
C ALA A 40 12.82 23.29 -8.49
N ALA A 41 12.05 24.00 -7.66
CA ALA A 41 12.33 24.18 -6.24
C ALA A 41 12.04 22.89 -5.44
N ILE A 42 11.01 22.13 -5.84
CA ILE A 42 10.68 20.82 -5.26
C ILE A 42 11.72 19.77 -5.68
N GLU A 43 12.16 19.78 -6.95
CA GLU A 43 13.18 18.85 -7.46
C GLU A 43 14.51 18.92 -6.68
N SER A 44 14.87 20.08 -6.10
CA SER A 44 16.10 20.21 -5.30
C SER A 44 16.04 19.46 -3.95
N GLN A 45 14.86 19.06 -3.50
CA GLN A 45 14.65 18.28 -2.27
C GLN A 45 14.44 16.78 -2.55
N LEU A 46 14.35 16.37 -3.81
CA LEU A 46 14.11 14.99 -4.21
C LEU A 46 15.42 14.29 -4.57
N GLY A 47 15.52 13.01 -4.25
CA GLY A 47 16.71 12.19 -4.53
C GLY A 47 17.05 12.11 -6.03
N THR A 48 18.24 11.67 -6.34
CA THR A 48 18.73 11.61 -7.72
C THR A 48 18.03 10.47 -8.49
N PRO A 49 17.45 10.73 -9.68
CA PRO A 49 16.95 9.66 -10.55
C PRO A 49 18.06 8.65 -10.85
N GLY A 50 17.76 7.34 -10.72
CA GLY A 50 18.72 6.28 -11.00
C GLY A 50 19.39 5.66 -9.77
N ASP A 51 18.99 6.02 -8.54
CA ASP A 51 19.40 5.24 -7.36
C ASP A 51 18.78 3.85 -7.44
N LEU A 52 19.60 2.80 -7.38
CA LEU A 52 19.20 1.39 -7.48
C LEU A 52 18.02 1.03 -6.54
N TYR A 53 17.99 1.63 -5.36
CA TYR A 53 16.97 1.32 -4.33
C TYR A 53 15.60 1.93 -4.66
N PHE A 54 15.54 2.85 -5.61
CA PHE A 54 14.31 3.51 -6.06
C PHE A 54 13.85 3.09 -7.46
N LEU A 55 14.61 2.23 -8.15
CA LEU A 55 14.11 1.58 -9.36
C LEU A 55 12.82 0.81 -9.06
N SER A 56 11.95 0.70 -10.04
CA SER A 56 10.77 -0.17 -9.93
C SER A 56 11.19 -1.65 -9.80
N LEU A 57 10.34 -2.46 -9.22
CA LEU A 57 10.52 -3.91 -9.16
C LEU A 57 10.69 -4.49 -10.57
N GLU A 58 9.89 -3.99 -11.54
CA GLU A 58 9.96 -4.41 -12.93
C GLU A 58 11.34 -4.11 -13.55
N GLU A 59 11.94 -2.93 -13.28
CA GLU A 59 13.27 -2.57 -13.76
C GLU A 59 14.36 -3.45 -13.14
N VAL A 60 14.33 -3.63 -11.82
CA VAL A 60 15.30 -4.48 -11.11
C VAL A 60 15.17 -5.94 -11.53
N SER A 61 13.94 -6.42 -11.76
CA SER A 61 13.69 -7.77 -12.28
C SER A 61 14.42 -8.02 -13.61
N ARG A 62 14.38 -7.05 -14.53
CA ARG A 62 15.10 -7.14 -15.82
C ARG A 62 16.62 -7.19 -15.63
N LEU A 63 17.17 -6.41 -14.68
CA LEU A 63 18.60 -6.43 -14.36
C LEU A 63 19.03 -7.77 -13.74
N ILE A 64 18.17 -8.41 -12.96
CA ILE A 64 18.41 -9.74 -12.40
C ILE A 64 18.34 -10.81 -13.51
N GLU A 65 17.32 -10.77 -14.35
CA GLU A 65 17.14 -11.72 -15.47
C GLU A 65 18.32 -11.68 -16.45
N SER A 66 18.80 -10.45 -16.78
CA SER A 66 19.99 -10.25 -17.62
C SER A 66 21.30 -10.54 -16.88
N ARG A 67 21.26 -10.81 -15.56
CA ARG A 67 22.42 -11.02 -14.67
C ARG A 67 23.35 -9.81 -14.57
N GLU A 68 22.82 -8.62 -14.75
CA GLU A 68 23.54 -7.36 -14.51
C GLU A 68 23.64 -7.05 -13.01
N ILE A 69 22.66 -7.54 -12.22
CA ILE A 69 22.66 -7.50 -10.75
C ILE A 69 22.50 -8.91 -10.20
N SER A 70 23.27 -9.24 -9.16
CA SER A 70 23.11 -10.46 -8.37
C SER A 70 21.98 -10.30 -7.35
N PRO A 71 21.05 -11.28 -7.21
CA PRO A 71 20.09 -11.32 -6.12
C PRO A 71 20.73 -11.20 -4.74
N LEU A 72 21.90 -11.84 -4.54
CA LEU A 72 22.61 -11.81 -3.26
C LEU A 72 23.18 -10.40 -2.97
N GLU A 73 23.83 -9.77 -3.95
CA GLU A 73 24.36 -8.41 -3.82
C GLU A 73 23.22 -7.39 -3.58
N LEU A 74 22.10 -7.52 -4.29
CA LEU A 74 20.94 -6.67 -4.11
C LEU A 74 20.34 -6.81 -2.70
N THR A 75 20.13 -8.05 -2.25
CA THR A 75 19.58 -8.33 -0.91
C THR A 75 20.51 -7.82 0.18
N GLN A 76 21.84 -8.04 0.06
CA GLN A 76 22.81 -7.48 1.00
C GLN A 76 22.76 -5.95 1.01
N GLY A 77 22.68 -5.30 -0.15
CA GLY A 77 22.57 -3.85 -0.24
C GLY A 77 21.30 -3.28 0.44
N ILE A 78 20.18 -3.97 0.31
CA ILE A 78 18.93 -3.60 1.02
C ILE A 78 19.11 -3.78 2.54
N LEU A 79 19.69 -4.89 3.01
CA LEU A 79 19.94 -5.13 4.43
C LEU A 79 20.90 -4.08 5.03
N ASP A 80 21.95 -3.70 4.32
CA ASP A 80 22.89 -2.64 4.73
C ASP A 80 22.17 -1.28 4.84
N ARG A 81 21.29 -0.99 3.88
CA ARG A 81 20.47 0.23 3.86
C ARG A 81 19.48 0.25 5.04
N ILE A 82 18.80 -0.86 5.32
CA ILE A 82 17.94 -1.01 6.51
C ILE A 82 18.77 -0.72 7.78
N GLY A 83 19.94 -1.35 7.93
CA GLY A 83 20.81 -1.16 9.08
C GLY A 83 21.27 0.28 9.30
N THR A 84 21.32 1.07 8.22
CA THR A 84 21.72 2.49 8.25
C THR A 84 20.56 3.42 8.53
N LEU A 85 19.45 3.28 7.81
CA LEU A 85 18.35 4.24 7.79
C LEU A 85 17.21 3.92 8.76
N ASP A 86 16.93 2.63 8.97
CA ASP A 86 15.72 2.25 9.71
C ASP A 86 15.77 2.59 11.19
N ARG A 87 16.95 2.83 11.74
CA ARG A 87 17.12 3.38 13.11
C ARG A 87 16.42 4.75 13.30
N GLN A 88 16.20 5.49 12.21
CA GLN A 88 15.50 6.77 12.23
C GLN A 88 14.06 6.64 11.73
N LEU A 89 13.79 5.65 10.85
CA LEU A 89 12.48 5.47 10.23
C LEU A 89 11.59 4.49 11.01
N MET A 90 12.19 3.57 11.78
CA MET A 90 11.47 2.62 12.66
C MET A 90 10.41 1.81 11.91
N SER A 91 10.65 1.52 10.63
CA SER A 91 9.69 0.82 9.80
C SER A 91 9.71 -0.71 10.03
N TYR A 92 10.83 -1.28 10.48
CA TYR A 92 10.98 -2.72 10.70
C TYR A 92 10.77 -3.11 12.18
N ALA A 93 9.87 -4.06 12.41
CA ALA A 93 9.70 -4.75 13.70
C ALA A 93 10.75 -5.88 13.87
N THR A 94 11.11 -6.54 12.77
CA THR A 94 12.09 -7.63 12.75
C THR A 94 12.75 -7.69 11.38
N VAL A 95 14.08 -7.70 11.32
CA VAL A 95 14.84 -7.94 10.08
C VAL A 95 15.17 -9.43 10.00
N THR A 96 14.91 -10.06 8.84
CA THR A 96 15.10 -11.50 8.61
C THR A 96 16.31 -11.76 7.72
N ALA A 97 17.49 -11.22 8.11
CA ALA A 97 18.69 -11.21 7.27
C ALA A 97 19.12 -12.61 6.80
N ASP A 98 19.20 -13.58 7.71
CA ASP A 98 19.64 -14.94 7.37
C ASP A 98 18.69 -15.61 6.36
N ARG A 99 17.37 -15.53 6.59
CA ARG A 99 16.34 -16.05 5.67
C ARG A 99 16.45 -15.39 4.29
N ALA A 100 16.61 -14.07 4.27
CA ALA A 100 16.71 -13.30 3.02
C ALA A 100 17.95 -13.65 2.22
N LEU A 101 19.10 -13.74 2.87
CA LEU A 101 20.37 -14.08 2.21
C LEU A 101 20.39 -15.53 1.71
N GLU A 102 19.80 -16.47 2.47
CA GLU A 102 19.65 -17.87 2.02
C GLU A 102 18.76 -17.94 0.77
N ALA A 103 17.61 -17.26 0.77
CA ALA A 103 16.71 -17.20 -0.39
C ALA A 103 17.37 -16.53 -1.60
N ALA A 104 18.11 -15.44 -1.38
CA ALA A 104 18.83 -14.73 -2.45
C ALA A 104 19.97 -15.59 -3.04
N GLY A 105 20.72 -16.29 -2.21
CA GLY A 105 21.77 -17.23 -2.68
C GLY A 105 21.19 -18.40 -3.47
N LYS A 106 20.00 -18.89 -3.09
CA LYS A 106 19.27 -19.88 -3.88
C LYS A 106 18.83 -19.32 -5.23
N ALA A 107 18.28 -18.11 -5.27
CA ALA A 107 17.87 -17.44 -6.50
C ALA A 107 19.07 -17.23 -7.44
N GLU A 108 20.22 -16.79 -6.92
CA GLU A 108 21.43 -16.61 -7.72
C GLU A 108 21.92 -17.93 -8.35
N LYS A 109 21.88 -19.02 -7.58
CA LYS A 109 22.23 -20.35 -8.08
C LYS A 109 21.27 -20.80 -9.19
N GLU A 110 19.97 -20.66 -8.98
CA GLU A 110 18.95 -21.01 -9.99
C GLU A 110 19.16 -20.23 -11.30
N LEU A 111 19.44 -18.93 -11.20
CA LEU A 111 19.76 -18.10 -12.37
C LEU A 111 21.04 -18.56 -13.08
N ALA A 112 22.08 -18.95 -12.33
CA ALA A 112 23.31 -19.49 -12.90
C ALA A 112 23.07 -20.80 -13.67
N GLU A 113 22.12 -21.61 -13.21
CA GLU A 113 21.68 -22.85 -13.86
C GLU A 113 20.69 -22.60 -15.03
N GLY A 114 20.32 -21.34 -15.29
CA GLY A 114 19.42 -20.96 -16.38
C GLY A 114 17.93 -21.04 -16.01
N PHE A 115 17.61 -21.19 -14.74
CA PHE A 115 16.22 -21.21 -14.26
C PHE A 115 15.81 -19.83 -13.72
N TYR A 116 14.81 -19.20 -14.36
CA TYR A 116 14.22 -17.94 -13.95
C TYR A 116 12.75 -18.14 -13.59
N ARG A 117 12.35 -17.76 -12.36
CA ARG A 117 10.99 -17.96 -11.84
C ARG A 117 10.00 -16.90 -12.32
N GLY A 118 10.48 -15.77 -12.80
CA GLY A 118 9.68 -14.61 -13.20
C GLY A 118 10.06 -13.34 -12.43
N PRO A 119 9.23 -12.27 -12.53
CA PRO A 119 9.60 -10.92 -12.11
C PRO A 119 9.94 -10.75 -10.63
N LEU A 120 9.55 -11.67 -9.75
CA LEU A 120 9.88 -11.63 -8.32
C LEU A 120 11.16 -12.41 -7.97
N HIS A 121 11.82 -13.05 -8.94
CA HIS A 121 12.97 -13.90 -8.67
C HIS A 121 14.16 -13.11 -8.13
N GLY A 122 14.49 -13.31 -6.83
CA GLY A 122 15.57 -12.62 -6.14
C GLY A 122 15.25 -11.19 -5.69
N ILE A 123 13.98 -10.77 -5.75
CA ILE A 123 13.55 -9.42 -5.37
C ILE A 123 13.32 -9.31 -3.85
N PRO A 124 13.97 -8.35 -3.15
CA PRO A 124 13.74 -8.06 -1.74
C PRO A 124 12.36 -7.45 -1.49
N VAL A 125 11.52 -8.18 -0.74
CA VAL A 125 10.19 -7.74 -0.29
C VAL A 125 10.07 -7.79 1.23
N ALA A 126 9.12 -7.07 1.80
CA ALA A 126 8.87 -7.08 3.23
C ALA A 126 7.37 -7.29 3.53
N ALA A 127 7.03 -7.70 4.75
CA ALA A 127 5.67 -8.00 5.11
C ALA A 127 5.25 -7.30 6.41
N LYS A 128 4.07 -6.67 6.44
CA LYS A 128 3.47 -6.16 7.68
C LYS A 128 3.51 -7.23 8.76
N ASP A 129 3.81 -6.88 9.99
CA ASP A 129 4.08 -7.83 11.07
C ASP A 129 2.83 -8.53 11.64
N LEU A 130 1.80 -8.68 10.82
CA LEU A 130 0.63 -9.52 11.10
C LEU A 130 0.57 -10.79 10.22
N PHE A 131 1.44 -10.90 9.20
CA PHE A 131 1.56 -12.10 8.38
C PHE A 131 2.44 -13.12 9.08
N TYR A 132 1.93 -14.33 9.31
CA TYR A 132 2.72 -15.43 9.86
C TYR A 132 3.91 -15.70 8.96
N SER A 133 5.08 -15.72 9.59
CA SER A 133 6.33 -16.10 8.94
C SER A 133 6.98 -17.15 9.81
N LYS A 134 7.11 -18.36 9.27
CA LYS A 134 7.61 -19.52 10.01
C LYS A 134 8.92 -19.20 10.71
N ASP A 135 8.97 -19.60 11.99
CA ASP A 135 10.12 -19.41 12.87
C ASP A 135 10.58 -17.95 13.02
N THR A 136 9.75 -16.99 12.60
CA THR A 136 9.96 -15.55 12.75
C THR A 136 8.86 -14.94 13.62
N ARG A 137 9.26 -14.15 14.62
CA ARG A 137 8.31 -13.47 15.50
C ARG A 137 7.28 -12.65 14.70
N THR A 138 6.00 -12.77 15.08
CA THR A 138 4.88 -12.07 14.44
C THR A 138 3.98 -11.49 15.51
N MET A 139 4.04 -10.17 15.72
CA MET A 139 3.43 -9.53 16.88
C MET A 139 2.11 -8.82 16.59
N GLY A 140 1.90 -8.32 15.37
CA GLY A 140 0.71 -7.55 15.04
C GLY A 140 0.62 -6.20 15.77
N GLY A 141 1.75 -5.66 16.25
CA GLY A 141 1.77 -4.47 17.12
C GLY A 141 1.20 -4.71 18.53
N LEU A 142 1.01 -5.97 18.93
CA LEU A 142 0.32 -6.41 20.16
C LEU A 142 1.31 -6.99 21.17
N ALA A 143 1.32 -6.45 22.41
CA ALA A 143 2.18 -6.96 23.46
C ALA A 143 1.79 -8.40 23.89
N VAL A 144 0.53 -8.79 23.74
CA VAL A 144 0.08 -10.19 23.98
C VAL A 144 0.75 -11.21 23.04
N HIS A 145 1.23 -10.76 21.88
CA HIS A 145 1.91 -11.60 20.90
C HIS A 145 3.44 -11.40 20.89
N ARG A 146 4.02 -10.72 21.86
CA ARG A 146 5.47 -10.41 21.92
C ARG A 146 6.37 -11.61 21.66
N GLU A 147 6.00 -12.78 22.17
CA GLU A 147 6.75 -14.03 22.04
C GLU A 147 6.13 -14.99 21.03
N PHE A 148 5.16 -14.54 20.24
CA PHE A 148 4.50 -15.41 19.29
C PHE A 148 5.37 -15.66 18.05
N VAL A 149 5.71 -16.94 17.83
CA VAL A 149 6.49 -17.43 16.69
C VAL A 149 5.67 -18.49 15.95
N PRO A 150 5.12 -18.16 14.77
CA PRO A 150 4.35 -19.10 13.97
C PRO A 150 5.16 -20.33 13.55
N LYS A 151 4.48 -21.46 13.37
CA LYS A 151 5.09 -22.73 12.92
C LYS A 151 4.90 -22.98 11.42
N PHE A 152 4.24 -22.07 10.73
CA PHE A 152 4.02 -22.09 9.28
C PHE A 152 4.00 -20.66 8.74
N ASP A 153 4.21 -20.52 7.44
CA ASP A 153 4.08 -19.25 6.73
C ASP A 153 2.62 -19.01 6.35
N ALA A 154 2.19 -17.75 6.36
CA ALA A 154 0.93 -17.37 5.73
C ALA A 154 0.97 -17.72 4.23
N THR A 155 -0.15 -18.16 3.67
CA THR A 155 -0.24 -18.54 2.24
C THR A 155 0.34 -17.48 1.31
N VAL A 156 0.14 -16.20 1.63
CA VAL A 156 0.69 -15.09 0.82
C VAL A 156 2.22 -15.03 0.88
N ILE A 157 2.83 -15.37 2.01
CA ILE A 157 4.30 -15.46 2.16
C ILE A 157 4.83 -16.65 1.35
N GLU A 158 4.23 -17.84 1.50
CA GLU A 158 4.60 -19.02 0.73
C GLU A 158 4.57 -18.76 -0.79
N ARG A 159 3.54 -18.06 -1.27
CA ARG A 159 3.38 -17.74 -2.70
C ARG A 159 4.43 -16.77 -3.21
N LEU A 160 4.74 -15.73 -2.44
CA LEU A 160 5.80 -14.79 -2.83
C LEU A 160 7.18 -15.47 -2.87
N GLU A 161 7.51 -16.30 -1.88
CA GLU A 161 8.77 -17.06 -1.87
C GLU A 161 8.80 -18.12 -2.98
N ALA A 162 7.67 -18.76 -3.29
CA ALA A 162 7.56 -19.68 -4.42
C ALA A 162 7.80 -18.97 -5.77
N ALA A 163 7.40 -17.70 -5.88
CA ALA A 163 7.72 -16.84 -7.03
C ALA A 163 9.17 -16.35 -7.02
N GLY A 164 9.93 -16.61 -5.96
CA GLY A 164 11.35 -16.30 -5.84
C GLY A 164 11.69 -15.04 -5.07
N ALA A 165 10.70 -14.34 -4.48
CA ALA A 165 10.96 -13.16 -3.66
C ALA A 165 11.77 -13.49 -2.38
N THR A 166 12.57 -12.55 -1.91
CA THR A 166 13.34 -12.67 -0.67
C THR A 166 12.70 -11.82 0.42
N LEU A 167 12.24 -12.46 1.52
CA LEU A 167 11.61 -11.76 2.63
C LEU A 167 12.69 -11.13 3.52
N VAL A 168 12.89 -9.80 3.44
CA VAL A 168 13.93 -9.09 4.20
C VAL A 168 13.49 -8.68 5.61
N GLY A 169 12.18 -8.74 5.92
CA GLY A 169 11.72 -8.47 7.28
C GLY A 169 10.23 -8.29 7.44
N LYS A 170 9.86 -8.08 8.71
CA LYS A 170 8.52 -7.80 9.20
C LYS A 170 8.42 -6.31 9.55
N LEU A 171 7.35 -5.67 9.13
CA LEU A 171 7.18 -4.22 9.19
C LEU A 171 6.21 -3.79 10.29
N ASN A 172 6.57 -2.75 11.02
CA ASN A 172 5.75 -2.18 12.09
C ASN A 172 4.37 -1.73 11.60
N LEU A 173 3.41 -1.77 12.50
CA LEU A 173 2.02 -1.41 12.25
C LEU A 173 1.38 -0.85 13.53
N THR A 174 0.25 -0.19 13.40
CA THR A 174 -0.59 0.18 14.53
C THR A 174 -1.11 -1.05 15.26
N GLU A 175 -1.35 -0.94 16.55
CA GLU A 175 -1.77 -2.05 17.40
C GLU A 175 -3.00 -2.77 16.85
N GLY A 176 -2.91 -4.10 16.71
CA GLY A 176 -4.00 -4.93 16.21
C GLY A 176 -4.50 -4.55 14.81
N ALA A 177 -3.69 -3.87 14.01
CA ALA A 177 -4.02 -3.36 12.67
C ALA A 177 -5.15 -2.30 12.66
N MET A 178 -5.43 -1.62 13.78
CA MET A 178 -6.49 -0.61 13.87
C MET A 178 -5.92 0.82 13.86
N ALA A 179 -5.80 1.47 15.00
CA ALA A 179 -5.20 2.79 15.16
C ALA A 179 -4.45 2.87 16.49
N GLY A 180 -3.58 3.86 16.62
CA GLY A 180 -2.69 4.00 17.77
C GLY A 180 -1.62 2.90 17.83
N TYR A 181 -0.75 3.01 18.80
CA TYR A 181 0.34 2.05 19.04
C TYR A 181 0.36 1.65 20.52
N HIS A 182 0.78 0.42 20.76
CA HIS A 182 1.14 0.05 22.12
C HIS A 182 2.48 0.70 22.49
N PRO A 183 2.65 1.25 23.71
CA PRO A 183 3.88 1.96 24.11
C PRO A 183 5.19 1.18 24.03
N ASP A 184 5.11 -0.13 23.90
CA ASP A 184 6.28 -1.00 23.74
C ASP A 184 6.76 -1.16 22.30
N PHE A 185 6.09 -0.53 21.33
CA PHE A 185 6.42 -0.62 19.91
C PHE A 185 6.70 0.74 19.31
N GLU A 186 7.65 0.78 18.39
CA GLU A 186 8.08 2.00 17.72
C GLU A 186 7.04 2.47 16.69
N ILE A 187 6.92 3.79 16.54
CA ILE A 187 6.06 4.44 15.54
C ILE A 187 6.90 4.72 14.28
N PRO A 188 6.57 4.13 13.12
CA PRO A 188 7.24 4.44 11.86
C PRO A 188 7.18 5.93 11.51
N ARG A 189 8.33 6.50 11.14
CA ARG A 189 8.47 7.92 10.79
C ARG A 189 8.33 8.12 9.29
N ASN A 190 7.52 9.10 8.91
CA ASN A 190 7.29 9.39 7.51
C ASN A 190 8.59 9.93 6.86
N PRO A 191 9.08 9.35 5.76
CA PRO A 191 10.33 9.78 5.13
C PRO A 191 10.22 11.12 4.40
N TRP A 192 9.00 11.63 4.13
CA TRP A 192 8.80 12.98 3.58
C TRP A 192 8.88 14.08 4.64
N GLY A 193 8.72 13.73 5.91
CA GLY A 193 8.84 14.61 7.05
C GLY A 193 8.61 13.85 8.35
N LYS A 194 9.58 13.88 9.25
CA LYS A 194 9.59 13.05 10.48
C LYS A 194 8.38 13.30 11.40
N ASP A 195 7.80 14.48 11.30
CA ASP A 195 6.64 14.90 12.08
C ASP A 195 5.33 14.67 11.33
N LEU A 196 5.37 14.14 10.10
CA LEU A 196 4.19 13.79 9.34
C LEU A 196 3.67 12.40 9.75
N TRP A 197 2.35 12.28 9.79
CA TRP A 197 1.70 10.98 9.97
C TRP A 197 2.07 10.00 8.85
N SER A 198 2.44 8.77 9.20
CA SER A 198 2.90 7.74 8.24
C SER A 198 1.77 6.90 7.65
N GLY A 199 0.50 7.25 7.97
CA GLY A 199 -0.63 6.40 7.65
C GLY A 199 -0.85 5.28 8.68
N ALA A 200 -2.03 4.70 8.66
CA ALA A 200 -2.43 3.54 9.46
C ALA A 200 -3.22 2.56 8.59
N SER A 201 -3.19 1.27 8.86
CA SER A 201 -2.42 0.60 9.88
C SER A 201 -1.09 0.03 9.36
N SER A 202 -0.88 -0.06 8.01
CA SER A 202 0.35 -0.59 7.39
C SER A 202 1.46 0.48 7.28
N SER A 203 1.67 1.24 8.36
CA SER A 203 2.58 2.39 8.40
C SER A 203 4.03 2.03 8.03
N GLY A 204 4.58 0.98 8.64
CA GLY A 204 5.93 0.50 8.32
C GLY A 204 6.06 0.05 6.86
N SER A 205 4.99 -0.53 6.27
CA SER A 205 4.98 -0.91 4.85
C SER A 205 5.07 0.32 3.94
N GLY A 206 4.29 1.38 4.24
CA GLY A 206 4.38 2.65 3.53
C GLY A 206 5.77 3.28 3.60
N VAL A 207 6.30 3.40 4.82
CA VAL A 207 7.62 4.00 5.09
C VAL A 207 8.75 3.22 4.41
N ALA A 208 8.78 1.89 4.55
CA ALA A 208 9.84 1.05 3.99
C ALA A 208 9.90 1.13 2.46
N VAL A 209 8.74 1.11 1.77
CA VAL A 209 8.66 1.22 0.31
C VAL A 209 9.09 2.61 -0.16
N ALA A 210 8.58 3.68 0.48
CA ALA A 210 8.93 5.06 0.12
C ALA A 210 10.40 5.38 0.35
N ALA A 211 11.02 4.82 1.39
CA ALA A 211 12.44 5.03 1.70
C ALA A 211 13.40 4.11 0.93
N GLY A 212 12.89 3.24 0.04
CA GLY A 212 13.72 2.30 -0.73
C GLY A 212 14.38 1.23 0.14
N LEU A 213 13.70 0.76 1.21
CA LEU A 213 14.17 -0.31 2.08
C LEU A 213 13.66 -1.70 1.66
N CYS A 214 12.79 -1.73 0.67
CA CYS A 214 12.34 -2.92 -0.07
C CYS A 214 11.75 -2.48 -1.42
N PHE A 215 11.57 -3.41 -2.34
CA PHE A 215 10.95 -3.12 -3.65
C PHE A 215 9.43 -3.22 -3.62
N GLY A 216 8.89 -3.91 -2.65
CA GLY A 216 7.46 -3.98 -2.39
C GLY A 216 7.19 -4.53 -1.01
N ALA A 217 6.04 -4.20 -0.45
CA ALA A 217 5.61 -4.65 0.86
C ALA A 217 4.19 -5.21 0.84
N LEU A 218 3.90 -6.10 1.78
CA LEU A 218 2.53 -6.53 2.07
C LEU A 218 1.88 -5.59 3.07
N GLY A 219 0.63 -5.22 2.79
CA GLY A 219 -0.25 -4.54 3.70
C GLY A 219 -1.56 -5.30 3.91
N SER A 220 -2.36 -4.86 4.89
CA SER A 220 -3.76 -5.26 5.07
C SER A 220 -4.65 -4.04 5.11
N ASP A 221 -5.91 -4.19 4.70
CA ASP A 221 -6.87 -3.08 4.60
C ASP A 221 -8.25 -3.54 5.07
N THR A 222 -8.82 -2.83 6.03
CA THR A 222 -10.12 -3.12 6.64
C THR A 222 -11.03 -1.89 6.59
N GLY A 223 -10.44 -0.71 6.44
CA GLY A 223 -11.09 0.58 6.33
C GLY A 223 -10.21 1.63 5.66
N GLY A 224 -9.10 1.20 4.98
CA GLY A 224 -8.13 2.08 4.34
C GLY A 224 -6.67 1.77 4.66
N SER A 225 -6.38 0.66 5.36
CA SER A 225 -5.05 0.43 5.95
C SER A 225 -3.94 0.02 4.96
N ILE A 226 -4.21 -0.17 3.67
CA ILE A 226 -3.24 -0.14 2.57
C ILE A 226 -3.20 1.28 1.99
N ARG A 227 -4.37 1.88 1.77
CA ARG A 227 -4.56 3.11 1.02
C ARG A 227 -4.07 4.34 1.76
N PHE A 228 -4.35 4.47 3.07
CA PHE A 228 -3.86 5.58 3.89
C PHE A 228 -2.32 5.63 3.97
N PRO A 229 -1.62 4.53 4.31
CA PRO A 229 -0.15 4.60 4.31
C PRO A 229 0.44 4.78 2.91
N SER A 230 -0.24 4.31 1.85
CA SER A 230 0.19 4.60 0.48
C SER A 230 0.04 6.08 0.14
N MET A 231 -1.10 6.69 0.49
CA MET A 231 -1.33 8.14 0.37
C MET A 231 -0.28 8.93 1.15
N ALA A 232 -0.10 8.62 2.44
CA ALA A 232 0.77 9.37 3.34
C ALA A 232 2.26 9.30 2.95
N ASN A 233 2.67 8.25 2.26
CA ASN A 233 4.06 8.03 1.86
C ASN A 233 4.30 8.21 0.36
N GLY A 234 3.30 8.64 -0.42
CA GLY A 234 3.45 8.92 -1.85
C GLY A 234 3.78 7.69 -2.70
N ILE A 235 3.21 6.54 -2.36
CA ILE A 235 3.41 5.26 -3.05
C ILE A 235 2.09 4.69 -3.59
N VAL A 236 2.18 3.62 -4.35
CA VAL A 236 1.03 2.88 -4.87
C VAL A 236 0.56 1.85 -3.85
N GLY A 237 -0.76 1.77 -3.63
CA GLY A 237 -1.38 0.74 -2.80
C GLY A 237 -2.55 0.09 -3.51
N LEU A 238 -2.53 -1.22 -3.64
CA LEU A 238 -3.62 -1.96 -4.27
C LEU A 238 -4.33 -2.84 -3.22
N LYS A 239 -5.56 -2.45 -2.87
CA LYS A 239 -6.50 -3.29 -2.13
C LYS A 239 -7.29 -4.12 -3.13
N PRO A 240 -7.06 -5.43 -3.25
CA PRO A 240 -7.78 -6.25 -4.22
C PRO A 240 -9.23 -6.54 -3.80
N THR A 241 -9.96 -7.26 -4.62
CA THR A 241 -11.27 -7.83 -4.30
C THR A 241 -11.18 -8.74 -3.07
N TYR A 242 -12.16 -8.66 -2.18
CA TYR A 242 -12.26 -9.52 -0.99
C TYR A 242 -12.20 -11.00 -1.36
N GLY A 243 -11.27 -11.73 -0.74
CA GLY A 243 -11.01 -13.13 -1.02
C GLY A 243 -10.16 -13.42 -2.26
N ARG A 244 -9.71 -12.40 -3.02
CA ARG A 244 -8.76 -12.59 -4.14
C ARG A 244 -7.39 -13.06 -3.66
N VAL A 245 -6.95 -12.60 -2.48
CA VAL A 245 -5.75 -13.03 -1.78
C VAL A 245 -6.15 -13.72 -0.48
N SER A 246 -5.56 -14.88 -0.22
CA SER A 246 -5.81 -15.66 1.00
C SER A 246 -5.40 -14.89 2.26
N ARG A 247 -6.18 -15.04 3.32
CA ARG A 247 -5.91 -14.53 4.66
C ARG A 247 -5.50 -15.63 5.64
N HIS A 248 -5.23 -16.84 5.14
CA HIS A 248 -4.71 -17.91 6.00
C HIS A 248 -3.33 -17.55 6.55
N GLY A 249 -3.18 -17.61 7.87
CA GLY A 249 -1.97 -17.18 8.56
C GLY A 249 -1.83 -15.65 8.69
N VAL A 250 -2.93 -14.90 8.69
CA VAL A 250 -2.97 -13.45 8.92
C VAL A 250 -3.69 -13.16 10.22
N LEU A 251 -3.08 -12.38 11.12
CA LEU A 251 -3.76 -11.90 12.34
C LEU A 251 -4.94 -11.01 11.94
N PRO A 252 -6.18 -11.34 12.34
CA PRO A 252 -7.36 -10.62 11.90
C PRO A 252 -7.62 -9.35 12.71
N LEU A 253 -8.20 -8.33 12.06
CA LEU A 253 -8.88 -7.22 12.73
C LEU A 253 -10.41 -7.40 12.64
N ALA A 254 -10.94 -7.42 11.41
CA ALA A 254 -12.37 -7.65 11.16
C ALA A 254 -12.53 -8.59 9.95
N PRO A 255 -12.67 -9.91 10.20
CA PRO A 255 -12.61 -10.94 9.17
C PRO A 255 -13.55 -10.75 7.98
N THR A 256 -14.69 -10.07 8.16
CA THR A 256 -15.61 -9.80 7.04
C THR A 256 -15.21 -8.64 6.15
N MET A 257 -14.16 -7.88 6.54
CA MET A 257 -13.70 -6.69 5.83
C MET A 257 -12.18 -6.69 5.55
N ASP A 258 -11.41 -7.58 6.20
CA ASP A 258 -9.96 -7.64 6.04
C ASP A 258 -9.57 -8.04 4.61
N HIS A 259 -8.68 -7.27 4.01
CA HIS A 259 -8.06 -7.53 2.71
C HIS A 259 -6.53 -7.59 2.87
N VAL A 260 -5.88 -8.31 1.98
CA VAL A 260 -4.42 -8.36 1.86
C VAL A 260 -4.03 -7.87 0.48
N GLY A 261 -3.05 -7.00 0.39
CA GLY A 261 -2.61 -6.46 -0.89
C GLY A 261 -1.21 -5.87 -0.88
N PRO A 262 -0.66 -5.61 -2.08
CA PRO A 262 0.66 -5.05 -2.27
C PRO A 262 0.69 -3.53 -2.08
N MET A 263 1.82 -3.05 -1.59
CA MET A 263 2.22 -1.65 -1.51
C MET A 263 3.58 -1.52 -2.21
N THR A 264 3.66 -0.67 -3.22
CA THR A 264 4.81 -0.61 -4.14
C THR A 264 5.07 0.82 -4.62
N ARG A 265 6.10 1.04 -5.44
CA ARG A 265 6.36 2.36 -6.02
C ARG A 265 5.64 2.60 -7.34
N SER A 266 5.30 1.54 -8.09
CA SER A 266 4.58 1.67 -9.36
C SER A 266 3.36 0.74 -9.43
N VAL A 267 2.43 1.05 -10.32
CA VAL A 267 1.24 0.21 -10.60
C VAL A 267 1.64 -1.14 -11.20
N ALA A 268 2.68 -1.15 -12.03
CA ALA A 268 3.21 -2.40 -12.60
C ALA A 268 3.74 -3.33 -11.50
N ASP A 269 4.48 -2.79 -10.53
CA ASP A 269 5.00 -3.55 -9.39
C ASP A 269 3.87 -4.13 -8.53
N ALA A 270 2.81 -3.34 -8.30
CA ALA A 270 1.61 -3.81 -7.58
C ALA A 270 0.92 -4.96 -8.32
N ALA A 271 0.84 -4.88 -9.64
CA ALA A 271 0.29 -5.94 -10.49
C ALA A 271 1.12 -7.22 -10.44
N ILE A 272 2.45 -7.11 -10.52
CA ILE A 272 3.39 -8.25 -10.41
C ILE A 272 3.25 -8.94 -9.05
N MET A 273 3.22 -8.19 -7.96
CA MET A 273 3.04 -8.75 -6.63
C MET A 273 1.66 -9.39 -6.48
N LEU A 274 0.58 -8.72 -6.92
CA LEU A 274 -0.77 -9.28 -6.85
C LEU A 274 -0.89 -10.57 -7.67
N GLN A 275 -0.27 -10.65 -8.85
CA GLN A 275 -0.26 -11.86 -9.68
C GLN A 275 0.30 -13.07 -8.92
N ALA A 276 1.35 -12.87 -8.14
CA ALA A 276 1.97 -13.94 -7.35
C ALA A 276 1.12 -14.31 -6.12
N MET A 277 0.46 -13.33 -5.49
CA MET A 277 -0.28 -13.50 -4.23
C MET A 277 -1.67 -14.08 -4.43
N ALA A 278 -2.33 -13.76 -5.55
CA ALA A 278 -3.73 -14.07 -5.81
C ALA A 278 -3.99 -15.55 -6.05
N GLY A 279 -5.23 -15.99 -5.82
CA GLY A 279 -5.72 -17.32 -6.17
C GLY A 279 -6.38 -18.04 -5.01
N TYR A 280 -7.08 -19.12 -5.35
CA TYR A 280 -7.83 -19.95 -4.40
C TYR A 280 -6.91 -20.62 -3.36
N ASP A 281 -7.35 -20.60 -2.12
CA ASP A 281 -6.74 -21.31 -1.00
C ASP A 281 -7.82 -22.04 -0.20
N SER A 282 -7.70 -23.35 -0.08
CA SER A 282 -8.64 -24.16 0.68
C SER A 282 -8.58 -23.93 2.20
N ASN A 283 -7.51 -23.30 2.69
CA ASN A 283 -7.35 -22.96 4.11
C ASN A 283 -8.06 -21.65 4.49
N ASP A 284 -8.44 -20.83 3.50
CA ASP A 284 -9.25 -19.62 3.71
C ASP A 284 -10.65 -19.84 3.13
N PRO A 285 -11.70 -20.00 3.98
CA PRO A 285 -13.06 -20.26 3.52
C PRO A 285 -13.67 -19.12 2.69
N THR A 286 -13.06 -17.93 2.74
CA THR A 286 -13.50 -16.76 1.98
C THR A 286 -12.74 -16.56 0.67
N SER A 287 -11.74 -17.42 0.41
CA SER A 287 -10.91 -17.38 -0.79
C SER A 287 -11.71 -17.67 -2.05
N LEU A 288 -11.54 -16.84 -3.06
CA LEU A 288 -12.27 -16.90 -4.32
C LEU A 288 -11.77 -18.05 -5.20
N LYS A 289 -12.71 -18.75 -5.85
CA LYS A 289 -12.40 -19.81 -6.82
C LYS A 289 -12.27 -19.31 -8.24
N GLU A 290 -12.63 -18.04 -8.50
CA GLU A 290 -12.51 -17.41 -9.80
C GLU A 290 -11.05 -17.37 -10.22
N PRO A 291 -10.75 -17.75 -11.47
CA PRO A 291 -9.38 -17.74 -12.00
C PRO A 291 -8.70 -16.38 -11.79
N VAL A 292 -7.40 -16.41 -11.55
CA VAL A 292 -6.58 -15.20 -11.53
C VAL A 292 -6.24 -14.85 -12.98
N PRO A 293 -6.71 -13.69 -13.49
CA PRO A 293 -6.30 -13.24 -14.81
C PRO A 293 -4.83 -12.82 -14.79
N ASP A 294 -4.21 -12.70 -15.96
CA ASP A 294 -2.95 -11.97 -16.06
C ASP A 294 -3.21 -10.50 -15.71
N MET A 295 -2.64 -10.03 -14.59
CA MET A 295 -2.89 -8.70 -14.05
C MET A 295 -2.32 -7.59 -14.94
N LEU A 296 -1.33 -7.89 -15.75
CA LEU A 296 -0.76 -6.96 -16.74
C LEU A 296 -1.37 -7.10 -18.14
N GLN A 297 -2.27 -8.07 -18.33
CA GLN A 297 -2.93 -8.23 -19.64
C GLN A 297 -3.66 -6.95 -20.03
N ASN A 298 -3.37 -6.46 -21.22
CA ASN A 298 -3.97 -5.24 -21.76
C ASN A 298 -3.59 -3.93 -21.03
N SER A 299 -2.63 -3.95 -20.11
CA SER A 299 -2.22 -2.76 -19.37
C SER A 299 -1.65 -1.65 -20.27
N ASP A 300 -1.12 -2.01 -21.45
CA ASP A 300 -0.50 -1.08 -22.41
C ASP A 300 -1.47 -0.62 -23.54
N LEU A 301 -2.73 -1.06 -23.54
CA LEU A 301 -3.70 -0.70 -24.59
C LEU A 301 -4.23 0.74 -24.49
N GLY A 302 -3.75 1.53 -23.52
CA GLY A 302 -4.30 2.85 -23.23
C GLY A 302 -5.72 2.78 -22.67
N ILE A 303 -6.37 3.92 -22.50
CA ILE A 303 -7.68 4.04 -21.83
C ILE A 303 -8.74 4.77 -22.64
N SER A 304 -8.51 4.90 -23.95
CA SER A 304 -9.48 5.57 -24.83
C SER A 304 -10.84 4.86 -24.80
N GLY A 305 -11.89 5.66 -24.56
CA GLY A 305 -13.27 5.19 -24.46
C GLY A 305 -13.65 4.56 -23.12
N MET A 306 -12.74 4.50 -22.14
CA MET A 306 -13.10 4.11 -20.76
C MET A 306 -13.87 5.23 -20.07
N THR A 307 -14.86 4.86 -19.26
CA THR A 307 -15.66 5.78 -18.46
C THR A 307 -15.12 5.89 -17.04
N VAL A 308 -14.84 7.11 -16.60
CA VAL A 308 -14.33 7.44 -15.26
C VAL A 308 -15.38 8.26 -14.53
N GLY A 309 -15.99 7.68 -13.50
CA GLY A 309 -16.95 8.36 -12.64
C GLY A 309 -16.25 9.30 -11.65
N TYR A 310 -16.81 10.48 -11.44
CA TYR A 310 -16.34 11.44 -10.45
C TYR A 310 -17.53 12.18 -9.84
N ASP A 311 -17.56 12.23 -8.50
CA ASP A 311 -18.54 13.05 -7.76
C ASP A 311 -17.83 14.31 -7.23
N PRO A 312 -18.02 15.49 -7.87
CA PRO A 312 -17.31 16.71 -7.48
C PRO A 312 -17.73 17.24 -6.10
N VAL A 313 -18.96 16.98 -5.68
CA VAL A 313 -19.45 17.40 -4.36
C VAL A 313 -18.84 16.53 -3.27
N PHE A 314 -18.90 15.21 -3.45
CA PHE A 314 -18.31 14.26 -2.49
C PHE A 314 -16.80 14.43 -2.36
N SER A 315 -16.10 14.65 -3.47
CA SER A 315 -14.64 14.74 -3.51
C SER A 315 -14.08 16.14 -3.26
N GLY A 316 -14.93 17.18 -3.18
CA GLY A 316 -14.49 18.58 -3.04
C GLY A 316 -14.94 19.26 -1.77
N GLU A 317 -16.13 18.94 -1.25
CA GLU A 317 -16.69 19.65 -0.09
C GLU A 317 -15.95 19.27 1.21
N GLY A 318 -15.33 20.28 1.85
CA GLY A 318 -14.56 20.08 3.09
C GLY A 318 -13.21 19.38 2.89
N ILE A 319 -12.71 19.34 1.64
CA ILE A 319 -11.43 18.74 1.27
C ILE A 319 -10.41 19.85 1.04
N ASP A 320 -9.13 19.54 1.28
CA ASP A 320 -8.03 20.47 0.98
C ASP A 320 -8.05 20.91 -0.48
N ALA A 321 -7.95 22.22 -0.71
CA ALA A 321 -8.07 22.79 -2.05
C ALA A 321 -6.93 22.36 -3.00
N GLY A 322 -5.72 22.12 -2.46
CA GLY A 322 -4.58 21.64 -3.23
C GLY A 322 -4.78 20.20 -3.68
N LEU A 323 -5.32 19.34 -2.81
CA LEU A 323 -5.68 17.97 -3.15
C LEU A 323 -6.80 17.92 -4.19
N VAL A 324 -7.85 18.73 -4.05
CA VAL A 324 -8.93 18.84 -5.05
C VAL A 324 -8.36 19.25 -6.41
N ALA A 325 -7.54 20.30 -6.45
CA ALA A 325 -6.91 20.76 -7.67
C ALA A 325 -5.97 19.70 -8.29
N ALA A 326 -5.27 18.91 -7.47
CA ALA A 326 -4.43 17.81 -7.97
C ALA A 326 -5.27 16.70 -8.62
N ILE A 327 -6.42 16.35 -8.03
CA ILE A 327 -7.35 15.36 -8.59
C ILE A 327 -7.98 15.89 -9.89
N GLU A 328 -8.38 17.15 -9.94
CA GLU A 328 -8.92 17.75 -11.17
C GLU A 328 -7.90 17.74 -12.31
N ARG A 329 -6.61 18.02 -12.02
CA ARG A 329 -5.54 17.86 -13.01
C ARG A 329 -5.36 16.41 -13.44
N ALA A 330 -5.48 15.45 -12.52
CA ALA A 330 -5.43 14.03 -12.86
C ALA A 330 -6.60 13.62 -13.77
N LEU A 331 -7.81 14.09 -13.50
CA LEU A 331 -8.98 13.87 -14.37
C LEU A 331 -8.79 14.47 -15.76
N GLU A 332 -8.17 15.65 -15.86
CA GLU A 332 -7.84 16.26 -17.14
C GLU A 332 -6.80 15.43 -17.91
N THR A 333 -5.79 14.92 -17.20
CA THR A 333 -4.81 13.98 -17.78
C THR A 333 -5.49 12.72 -18.34
N LEU A 334 -6.44 12.14 -17.60
CA LEU A 334 -7.20 10.98 -18.07
C LEU A 334 -8.05 11.31 -19.31
N ARG A 335 -8.65 12.52 -19.41
CA ARG A 335 -9.34 12.99 -20.63
C ARG A 335 -8.39 13.05 -21.82
N GLN A 336 -7.19 13.59 -21.62
CA GLN A 336 -6.17 13.68 -22.68
C GLN A 336 -5.71 12.30 -23.16
N LEU A 337 -5.78 11.30 -22.30
CA LEU A 337 -5.55 9.88 -22.64
C LEU A 337 -6.77 9.22 -23.31
N GLY A 338 -7.86 9.95 -23.49
CA GLY A 338 -9.07 9.52 -24.21
C GLY A 338 -10.15 8.90 -23.33
N ALA A 339 -10.05 8.98 -22.01
CA ALA A 339 -11.13 8.56 -21.12
C ALA A 339 -12.27 9.59 -21.11
N GLU A 340 -13.51 9.11 -20.92
CA GLU A 340 -14.68 9.93 -20.70
C GLU A 340 -14.91 10.12 -19.19
N ILE A 341 -14.85 11.38 -18.71
CA ILE A 341 -15.13 11.69 -17.32
C ILE A 341 -16.63 11.99 -17.19
N VAL A 342 -17.34 11.19 -16.41
CA VAL A 342 -18.78 11.31 -16.19
C VAL A 342 -19.05 11.71 -14.74
N GLU A 343 -19.94 12.69 -14.55
CA GLU A 343 -20.39 13.06 -13.21
C GLU A 343 -21.33 11.99 -12.68
N VAL A 344 -21.03 11.53 -11.46
CA VAL A 344 -21.83 10.55 -10.73
C VAL A 344 -22.16 11.08 -9.33
N LYS A 345 -22.98 10.36 -8.59
CA LYS A 345 -23.28 10.68 -7.19
C LYS A 345 -23.04 9.47 -6.32
N MET A 346 -22.26 9.68 -5.27
CA MET A 346 -22.07 8.67 -4.23
C MET A 346 -23.39 8.34 -3.53
N PRO A 347 -23.58 7.09 -3.06
CA PRO A 347 -24.75 6.73 -2.28
C PRO A 347 -24.96 7.67 -1.08
N LYS A 348 -26.22 7.90 -0.73
CA LYS A 348 -26.53 8.70 0.47
C LYS A 348 -25.95 8.04 1.72
N GLY A 349 -25.48 8.86 2.65
CA GLY A 349 -24.89 8.36 3.92
C GLY A 349 -23.45 7.87 3.77
N THR A 350 -22.80 8.07 2.62
CA THR A 350 -21.39 7.70 2.45
C THR A 350 -20.47 8.45 3.41
N ARG A 351 -20.76 9.70 3.75
CA ARG A 351 -19.95 10.48 4.70
C ARG A 351 -20.08 9.99 6.13
N GLU A 352 -21.25 9.44 6.49
CA GLU A 352 -21.57 8.87 7.79
C GLU A 352 -21.31 7.35 7.87
N ILE A 353 -20.73 6.75 6.84
CA ILE A 353 -20.53 5.30 6.72
C ILE A 353 -19.66 4.73 7.86
N GLY A 354 -18.80 5.57 8.44
CA GLY A 354 -18.02 5.25 9.61
C GLY A 354 -18.85 4.81 10.82
N ASP A 355 -20.06 5.37 10.99
CA ASP A 355 -20.97 5.03 12.07
C ASP A 355 -21.49 3.59 11.97
N THR A 356 -21.55 3.05 10.73
CA THR A 356 -21.87 1.64 10.48
C THR A 356 -20.64 0.75 10.53
N TRP A 357 -19.50 1.24 10.03
CA TRP A 357 -18.25 0.49 9.99
C TRP A 357 -17.68 0.22 11.38
N PHE A 358 -17.66 1.22 12.24
CA PHE A 358 -17.01 1.16 13.55
C PHE A 358 -17.57 0.05 14.47
N PRO A 359 -18.92 -0.09 14.67
CA PRO A 359 -19.45 -1.17 15.50
C PRO A 359 -19.22 -2.57 14.89
N ILE A 360 -19.26 -2.72 13.56
CA ILE A 360 -18.93 -3.99 12.92
C ILE A 360 -17.48 -4.35 13.20
N CYS A 361 -16.56 -3.41 12.99
CA CYS A 361 -15.13 -3.62 13.17
C CYS A 361 -14.80 -3.93 14.64
N ALA A 362 -15.37 -3.18 15.60
CA ALA A 362 -15.13 -3.38 17.01
C ALA A 362 -15.66 -4.73 17.51
N TYR A 363 -16.85 -5.13 17.08
CA TYR A 363 -17.45 -6.44 17.43
C TYR A 363 -16.56 -7.59 16.91
N GLU A 364 -16.15 -7.55 15.63
CA GLU A 364 -15.34 -8.59 15.03
C GLU A 364 -13.92 -8.63 15.64
N ALA A 365 -13.30 -7.47 15.91
CA ALA A 365 -12.02 -7.39 16.60
C ALA A 365 -12.10 -8.02 18.00
N ARG A 366 -13.18 -7.76 18.74
CA ARG A 366 -13.39 -8.38 20.05
C ARG A 366 -13.47 -9.91 19.95
N GLN A 367 -14.13 -10.45 18.92
CA GLN A 367 -14.17 -11.90 18.68
C GLN A 367 -12.78 -12.45 18.31
N ALA A 368 -12.04 -11.75 17.46
CA ALA A 368 -10.69 -12.12 17.05
C ALA A 368 -9.72 -12.20 18.25
N HIS A 369 -9.92 -11.34 19.26
CA HIS A 369 -9.09 -11.28 20.47
C HIS A 369 -9.65 -12.08 21.65
N ALA A 370 -10.66 -12.94 21.45
CA ALA A 370 -11.35 -13.66 22.53
C ALA A 370 -10.43 -14.54 23.40
N GLN A 371 -9.30 -15.00 22.87
CA GLN A 371 -8.32 -15.79 23.62
C GLN A 371 -7.54 -14.99 24.66
N HIS A 372 -7.44 -13.69 24.49
CA HIS A 372 -6.58 -12.81 25.31
C HIS A 372 -7.38 -11.74 26.07
N PHE A 373 -8.50 -11.32 25.53
CA PHE A 373 -9.33 -10.27 26.11
C PHE A 373 -10.64 -10.87 26.68
N PRO A 374 -11.07 -10.52 27.92
CA PRO A 374 -10.50 -9.46 28.77
C PRO A 374 -9.36 -9.90 29.69
N ASP A 375 -9.00 -11.20 29.78
CA ASP A 375 -8.10 -11.75 30.81
C ASP A 375 -6.69 -11.12 30.80
N SER A 376 -6.24 -10.61 29.66
CA SER A 376 -4.97 -9.91 29.48
C SER A 376 -5.17 -8.47 29.00
N ALA A 377 -6.23 -7.79 29.45
CA ALA A 377 -6.56 -6.43 29.01
C ALA A 377 -5.43 -5.41 29.32
N ASP A 378 -4.62 -5.65 30.35
CA ASP A 378 -3.45 -4.86 30.72
C ASP A 378 -2.30 -4.89 29.70
N LYS A 379 -2.31 -5.87 28.78
CA LYS A 379 -1.33 -6.01 27.71
C LYS A 379 -1.75 -5.34 26.40
N TYR A 380 -2.82 -4.58 26.40
CA TYR A 380 -3.26 -3.78 25.28
C TYR A 380 -3.04 -2.30 25.56
N GLY A 381 -2.60 -1.57 24.54
CA GLY A 381 -2.48 -0.10 24.61
C GLY A 381 -3.82 0.56 24.88
N ALA A 382 -3.79 1.80 25.34
CA ALA A 382 -4.97 2.49 25.83
C ALA A 382 -6.09 2.52 24.78
N TRP A 383 -5.77 2.86 23.53
CA TRP A 383 -6.75 2.98 22.47
C TRP A 383 -7.36 1.63 22.09
N PHE A 384 -6.51 0.62 21.79
CA PHE A 384 -7.01 -0.67 21.29
C PHE A 384 -7.78 -1.45 22.38
N ARG A 385 -7.39 -1.29 23.64
CA ARG A 385 -8.16 -1.83 24.77
C ARG A 385 -9.56 -1.23 24.82
N SER A 386 -9.69 0.11 24.76
CA SER A 386 -11.00 0.76 24.72
C SER A 386 -11.83 0.33 23.51
N PHE A 387 -11.20 0.13 22.37
CA PHE A 387 -11.86 -0.40 21.15
C PHE A 387 -12.42 -1.81 21.37
N LEU A 388 -11.70 -2.70 22.04
CA LEU A 388 -12.18 -4.04 22.40
C LEU A 388 -13.29 -4.00 23.48
N GLU A 389 -13.24 -3.04 24.41
CA GLU A 389 -14.31 -2.79 25.39
C GLU A 389 -15.59 -2.36 24.68
N ILE A 390 -15.51 -1.43 23.73
CA ILE A 390 -16.64 -1.03 22.88
C ILE A 390 -17.18 -2.25 22.12
N GLY A 391 -16.31 -3.05 21.50
CA GLY A 391 -16.69 -4.28 20.83
C GLY A 391 -17.42 -5.29 21.73
N SER A 392 -17.08 -5.31 23.04
CA SER A 392 -17.78 -6.13 24.04
C SER A 392 -19.18 -5.60 24.40
N ALA A 393 -19.43 -4.32 24.19
CA ALA A 393 -20.72 -3.67 24.44
C ALA A 393 -21.68 -3.74 23.23
N VAL A 394 -21.17 -4.02 22.02
CA VAL A 394 -22.01 -4.20 20.82
C VAL A 394 -22.77 -5.50 20.94
N THR A 395 -24.11 -5.44 20.88
CA THR A 395 -24.95 -6.66 20.91
C THR A 395 -25.06 -7.32 19.55
N ASP A 396 -25.45 -8.61 19.51
CA ASP A 396 -25.69 -9.36 18.27
C ASP A 396 -26.77 -8.68 17.39
N GLU A 397 -27.77 -8.06 18.02
CA GLU A 397 -28.82 -7.30 17.30
C GLU A 397 -28.25 -6.04 16.66
N GLN A 398 -27.37 -5.30 17.35
CA GLN A 398 -26.72 -4.11 16.81
C GLN A 398 -25.76 -4.49 15.66
N TYR A 399 -24.96 -5.54 15.83
CA TYR A 399 -24.09 -6.06 14.78
C TYR A 399 -24.90 -6.49 13.54
N THR A 400 -26.01 -7.21 13.74
CA THR A 400 -26.90 -7.65 12.66
C THR A 400 -27.52 -6.44 11.94
N ALA A 401 -27.99 -5.44 12.69
CA ALA A 401 -28.57 -4.21 12.13
C ALA A 401 -27.54 -3.44 11.27
N ALA A 402 -26.31 -3.29 11.77
CA ALA A 402 -25.21 -2.69 11.01
C ALA A 402 -24.87 -3.50 9.75
N GLY A 403 -24.91 -4.83 9.81
CA GLY A 403 -24.78 -5.73 8.65
C GLY A 403 -25.85 -5.53 7.58
N HIS A 404 -27.10 -5.28 7.98
CA HIS A 404 -28.17 -4.92 7.06
C HIS A 404 -27.94 -3.56 6.39
N MET A 405 -27.49 -2.55 7.15
CA MET A 405 -27.12 -1.23 6.61
C MET A 405 -25.97 -1.35 5.60
N ARG A 406 -24.91 -2.09 5.95
CA ARG A 406 -23.82 -2.41 5.02
C ARG A 406 -24.33 -3.05 3.72
N THR A 407 -25.26 -4.03 3.83
CA THR A 407 -25.82 -4.72 2.68
C THR A 407 -26.62 -3.77 1.77
N ALA A 408 -27.40 -2.87 2.36
CA ALA A 408 -28.16 -1.87 1.62
C ALA A 408 -27.22 -0.89 0.89
N PHE A 409 -26.22 -0.36 1.58
CA PHE A 409 -25.20 0.50 1.01
C PHE A 409 -24.46 -0.18 -0.15
N ASN A 410 -24.02 -1.42 0.03
CA ASN A 410 -23.31 -2.18 -0.99
C ASN A 410 -24.10 -2.34 -2.28
N ARG A 411 -25.43 -2.48 -2.19
CA ARG A 411 -26.29 -2.56 -3.39
C ARG A 411 -26.21 -1.28 -4.21
N GLU A 412 -26.35 -0.12 -3.56
CA GLU A 412 -26.30 1.18 -4.24
C GLU A 412 -24.90 1.44 -4.80
N PHE A 413 -23.86 1.18 -4.01
CA PHE A 413 -22.47 1.40 -4.42
C PHE A 413 -22.06 0.49 -5.58
N ASN A 414 -22.45 -0.79 -5.56
CA ASN A 414 -22.18 -1.70 -6.68
C ASN A 414 -22.92 -1.26 -7.95
N THR A 415 -24.17 -0.78 -7.85
CA THR A 415 -24.90 -0.23 -8.99
C THR A 415 -24.17 0.99 -9.60
N LEU A 416 -23.60 1.85 -8.76
CA LEU A 416 -22.77 2.96 -9.22
C LEU A 416 -21.53 2.45 -9.96
N LEU A 417 -20.80 1.49 -9.38
CA LEU A 417 -19.59 0.92 -9.99
C LEU A 417 -19.88 0.15 -11.30
N GLU A 418 -21.09 -0.39 -11.48
CA GLU A 418 -21.52 -1.01 -12.74
C GLU A 418 -21.75 0.00 -13.87
N SER A 419 -22.00 1.27 -13.54
CA SER A 419 -22.27 2.34 -14.52
C SER A 419 -21.01 2.96 -15.14
N VAL A 420 -19.82 2.66 -14.58
CA VAL A 420 -18.51 3.20 -15.01
C VAL A 420 -17.44 2.11 -15.02
N ASP A 421 -16.34 2.34 -15.72
CA ASP A 421 -15.18 1.42 -15.66
C ASP A 421 -14.40 1.58 -14.36
N THR A 422 -14.32 2.81 -13.84
CA THR A 422 -13.76 3.13 -12.53
C THR A 422 -14.37 4.39 -11.95
N LEU A 423 -14.37 4.48 -10.63
CA LEU A 423 -14.72 5.67 -9.87
C LEU A 423 -13.44 6.29 -9.29
N VAL A 424 -13.29 7.62 -9.41
CA VAL A 424 -12.17 8.38 -8.83
C VAL A 424 -12.65 9.17 -7.62
N SER A 425 -11.84 9.15 -6.56
CA SER A 425 -11.99 10.02 -5.39
C SER A 425 -10.62 10.27 -4.72
N PRO A 426 -10.53 11.18 -3.73
CA PRO A 426 -9.39 11.18 -2.82
C PRO A 426 -9.16 9.79 -2.20
N ALA A 427 -7.91 9.44 -1.92
CA ALA A 427 -7.58 8.19 -1.21
C ALA A 427 -7.71 8.34 0.32
N GLY A 428 -8.16 9.48 0.78
CA GLY A 428 -8.29 9.94 2.15
C GLY A 428 -8.12 11.45 2.20
N GLY A 429 -7.90 12.02 3.38
CA GLY A 429 -7.45 13.40 3.56
C GLY A 429 -5.99 13.58 3.10
N LEU A 430 -5.27 14.48 3.74
CA LEU A 430 -3.81 14.61 3.58
C LEU A 430 -3.10 13.87 4.72
N THR A 431 -1.81 13.54 4.52
CA THR A 431 -0.95 13.39 5.69
C THR A 431 -0.72 14.77 6.32
N PHE A 432 -0.53 14.81 7.61
CA PHE A 432 -0.50 16.04 8.39
C PHE A 432 0.56 15.93 9.49
N PRO A 433 1.05 17.07 10.00
CA PRO A 433 1.89 17.08 11.19
C PRO A 433 1.16 16.48 12.39
N LEU A 434 1.79 15.51 13.03
CA LEU A 434 1.25 14.85 14.20
C LEU A 434 2.39 14.57 15.20
N ASP A 435 2.19 14.99 16.46
CA ASP A 435 3.08 14.53 17.54
C ASP A 435 2.94 13.01 17.68
N PRO A 436 4.00 12.24 17.46
CA PRO A 436 3.93 10.78 17.54
C PRO A 436 3.47 10.27 18.90
N GLU A 437 3.73 10.99 19.98
CA GLU A 437 3.31 10.60 21.33
C GLU A 437 1.78 10.52 21.46
N VAL A 438 1.02 11.29 20.66
CA VAL A 438 -0.44 11.20 20.57
C VAL A 438 -0.90 9.80 20.18
N LEU A 439 -0.12 9.11 19.34
CA LEU A 439 -0.45 7.77 18.84
C LEU A 439 -0.33 6.67 19.91
N TYR A 440 0.26 6.97 21.07
CA TYR A 440 0.22 6.09 22.26
C TYR A 440 -0.98 6.37 23.18
N GLY A 441 -1.76 7.42 22.88
CA GLY A 441 -2.91 7.87 23.65
C GLY A 441 -4.12 6.95 23.56
N GLY A 442 -5.20 7.37 24.22
CA GLY A 442 -6.49 6.71 24.21
C GLY A 442 -7.46 7.28 23.17
N MET A 443 -8.76 7.07 23.42
CA MET A 443 -9.82 7.47 22.48
C MET A 443 -9.88 8.99 22.26
N GLU A 444 -9.70 9.78 23.32
CA GLU A 444 -9.78 11.24 23.26
C GLU A 444 -8.65 11.84 22.42
N GLU A 445 -7.41 11.32 22.58
CA GLU A 445 -6.24 11.80 21.86
C GLU A 445 -6.29 11.44 20.37
N LEU A 446 -6.89 10.30 20.01
CA LEU A 446 -6.96 9.84 18.63
C LEU A 446 -8.23 10.26 17.88
N GLU A 447 -9.26 10.80 18.53
CA GLU A 447 -10.49 11.26 17.88
C GLU A 447 -10.23 12.25 16.72
N PRO A 448 -9.37 13.27 16.86
CA PRO A 448 -9.07 14.19 15.76
C PRO A 448 -8.47 13.50 14.53
N LEU A 449 -7.72 12.40 14.72
CA LEU A 449 -7.14 11.61 13.63
C LEU A 449 -8.23 11.04 12.71
N PHE A 450 -9.30 10.47 13.28
CA PHE A 450 -10.38 9.88 12.49
C PHE A 450 -11.10 10.90 11.61
N THR A 451 -11.23 12.14 12.10
CA THR A 451 -11.77 13.25 11.29
C THR A 451 -10.79 13.65 10.17
N ALA A 452 -9.50 13.76 10.49
CA ALA A 452 -8.48 14.20 9.53
C ALA A 452 -8.26 13.20 8.38
N VAL A 453 -8.31 11.90 8.65
CA VAL A 453 -8.07 10.86 7.63
C VAL A 453 -9.24 10.64 6.66
N GLN A 454 -10.44 11.14 6.98
CA GLN A 454 -11.63 11.10 6.11
C GLN A 454 -11.93 9.68 5.59
N MET A 455 -12.12 8.74 6.51
CA MET A 455 -12.30 7.30 6.23
C MET A 455 -13.48 6.99 5.29
N TYR A 456 -14.43 7.91 5.14
CA TYR A 456 -15.57 7.74 4.22
C TYR A 456 -15.16 7.62 2.74
N PHE A 457 -13.92 7.99 2.38
CA PHE A 457 -13.39 7.72 1.05
C PHE A 457 -12.99 6.25 0.87
N THR A 458 -12.57 5.57 1.91
CA THR A 458 -11.98 4.22 1.82
C THR A 458 -12.95 3.11 2.21
N ILE A 459 -13.79 3.31 3.23
CA ILE A 459 -14.74 2.30 3.74
C ILE A 459 -15.67 1.71 2.66
N PRO A 460 -16.18 2.48 1.66
CA PRO A 460 -17.05 1.92 0.62
C PRO A 460 -16.50 0.69 -0.07
N ALA A 461 -15.22 0.71 -0.44
CA ALA A 461 -14.56 -0.41 -1.10
C ALA A 461 -14.31 -1.61 -0.17
N ASP A 462 -14.17 -1.40 1.15
CA ASP A 462 -14.08 -2.49 2.13
C ASP A 462 -15.44 -3.13 2.37
N PHE A 463 -16.48 -2.33 2.50
CA PHE A 463 -17.85 -2.80 2.67
C PHE A 463 -18.32 -3.66 1.51
N ALA A 464 -18.10 -3.20 0.31
CA ALA A 464 -18.50 -3.90 -0.91
C ALA A 464 -17.53 -5.03 -1.31
N GLY A 465 -16.34 -5.08 -0.71
CA GLY A 465 -15.29 -6.03 -1.07
C GLY A 465 -14.79 -5.84 -2.50
N THR A 466 -14.82 -4.61 -3.02
CA THR A 466 -14.40 -4.26 -4.37
C THR A 466 -12.95 -3.78 -4.40
N PRO A 467 -12.21 -3.92 -5.51
CA PRO A 467 -10.82 -3.48 -5.58
C PRO A 467 -10.70 -1.96 -5.59
N SER A 468 -9.60 -1.46 -5.04
CA SER A 468 -9.22 -0.05 -5.07
C SER A 468 -7.70 0.10 -5.22
N LEU A 469 -7.28 0.99 -6.12
CA LEU A 469 -5.90 1.31 -6.41
C LEU A 469 -5.63 2.77 -6.05
N THR A 470 -4.76 3.00 -5.07
CA THR A 470 -4.27 4.34 -4.69
C THR A 470 -3.00 4.64 -5.46
N VAL A 471 -2.93 5.85 -6.03
CA VAL A 471 -1.73 6.35 -6.74
C VAL A 471 -1.44 7.80 -6.33
N PRO A 472 -0.17 8.22 -6.28
CA PRO A 472 0.19 9.63 -6.10
C PRO A 472 -0.27 10.47 -7.29
N CYS A 473 -0.78 11.68 -7.03
CA CYS A 473 -1.28 12.59 -8.08
C CYS A 473 -0.75 14.02 -7.97
N GLY A 474 0.23 14.24 -7.11
CA GLY A 474 0.86 15.54 -6.90
C GLY A 474 1.53 15.65 -5.56
N PHE A 475 2.02 16.85 -5.27
CA PHE A 475 2.62 17.21 -3.98
C PHE A 475 2.22 18.65 -3.62
N SER A 476 2.14 18.93 -2.30
CA SER A 476 2.00 20.30 -1.81
C SER A 476 3.32 21.08 -1.98
N GLU A 477 3.29 22.38 -1.67
CA GLU A 477 4.49 23.23 -1.63
C GLU A 477 5.52 22.73 -0.59
N GLU A 478 5.05 22.09 0.48
CA GLU A 478 5.88 21.48 1.53
C GLU A 478 6.31 20.05 1.20
N SER A 479 6.12 19.61 -0.06
CA SER A 479 6.43 18.24 -0.50
C SER A 479 5.60 17.13 0.16
N VAL A 480 4.40 17.45 0.64
CA VAL A 480 3.44 16.46 1.15
C VAL A 480 2.76 15.77 -0.03
N PRO A 481 2.76 14.43 -0.11
CA PRO A 481 2.11 13.73 -1.21
C PRO A 481 0.60 13.94 -1.26
N TYR A 482 0.06 14.14 -2.46
CA TYR A 482 -1.36 14.02 -2.80
C TYR A 482 -1.62 12.68 -3.46
N ALA A 483 -2.73 12.05 -3.11
CA ALA A 483 -3.10 10.77 -3.71
C ALA A 483 -4.60 10.70 -4.04
N LEU A 484 -4.91 10.11 -5.18
CA LEU A 484 -6.24 9.67 -5.56
C LEU A 484 -6.36 8.14 -5.48
N GLN A 485 -7.58 7.63 -5.48
CA GLN A 485 -7.85 6.21 -5.67
C GLN A 485 -8.78 5.98 -6.85
N PHE A 486 -8.54 4.88 -7.56
CA PHE A 486 -9.42 4.28 -8.54
C PHE A 486 -10.17 3.13 -7.87
N MET A 487 -11.49 3.16 -7.84
CA MET A 487 -12.34 2.07 -7.32
C MET A 487 -13.08 1.40 -8.47
N GLY A 488 -13.08 0.09 -8.49
CA GLY A 488 -13.70 -0.67 -9.58
C GLY A 488 -14.70 -1.71 -9.10
N ARG A 489 -15.37 -2.33 -10.06
CA ARG A 489 -16.27 -3.45 -9.80
C ARG A 489 -15.50 -4.63 -9.19
N ARG A 490 -16.21 -5.52 -8.51
CA ARG A 490 -15.63 -6.77 -8.03
C ARG A 490 -14.87 -7.48 -9.16
N LEU A 491 -13.64 -7.92 -8.91
CA LEU A 491 -12.75 -8.62 -9.85
C LEU A 491 -12.26 -7.77 -11.04
N SER A 492 -12.27 -6.44 -10.92
CA SER A 492 -11.78 -5.54 -11.97
C SER A 492 -10.36 -5.04 -11.73
N GLU A 493 -9.54 -5.75 -10.97
CA GLU A 493 -8.13 -5.37 -10.74
C GLU A 493 -7.38 -5.06 -12.04
N PRO A 494 -7.50 -5.85 -13.14
CA PRO A 494 -6.83 -5.52 -14.40
C PRO A 494 -7.28 -4.18 -15.00
N THR A 495 -8.54 -3.79 -14.82
CA THR A 495 -9.06 -2.48 -15.26
C THR A 495 -8.40 -1.34 -14.49
N LEU A 496 -8.29 -1.48 -13.15
CA LEU A 496 -7.63 -0.48 -12.32
C LEU A 496 -6.14 -0.39 -12.60
N ILE A 497 -5.48 -1.51 -12.83
CA ILE A 497 -4.07 -1.57 -13.22
C ILE A 497 -3.87 -0.87 -14.57
N ARG A 498 -4.73 -1.13 -15.56
CA ARG A 498 -4.66 -0.51 -16.88
C ARG A 498 -4.78 1.02 -16.79
N ILE A 499 -5.74 1.55 -16.04
CA ILE A 499 -5.93 3.00 -15.92
C ILE A 499 -4.81 3.65 -15.10
N GLY A 500 -4.40 3.03 -13.99
CA GLY A 500 -3.29 3.51 -13.18
C GLY A 500 -1.98 3.54 -13.96
N ARG A 501 -1.67 2.48 -14.73
CA ARG A 501 -0.47 2.41 -15.57
C ARG A 501 -0.51 3.45 -16.70
N ALA A 502 -1.65 3.63 -17.36
CA ALA A 502 -1.80 4.67 -18.38
C ALA A 502 -1.57 6.08 -17.79
N TYR A 503 -2.04 6.33 -16.59
CA TYR A 503 -1.79 7.57 -15.87
C TYR A 503 -0.29 7.75 -15.54
N GLU A 504 0.39 6.72 -15.04
CA GLU A 504 1.82 6.74 -14.71
C GLU A 504 2.71 6.98 -15.94
N THR A 505 2.32 6.54 -17.16
CA THR A 505 3.13 6.74 -18.37
C THR A 505 3.28 8.20 -18.78
N VAL A 506 2.36 9.09 -18.37
CA VAL A 506 2.35 10.51 -18.73
C VAL A 506 2.56 11.42 -17.53
N THR A 507 2.69 10.83 -16.33
CA THR A 507 3.01 11.54 -15.09
C THR A 507 4.25 10.91 -14.45
N GLN A 508 4.96 11.67 -13.63
CA GLN A 508 6.18 11.17 -12.98
C GLN A 508 6.05 11.13 -11.45
N TRP A 509 4.81 11.19 -10.92
CA TRP A 509 4.57 11.26 -9.49
C TRP A 509 5.11 10.04 -8.74
N HIS A 510 4.96 8.85 -9.30
CA HIS A 510 5.45 7.58 -8.75
C HIS A 510 6.99 7.44 -8.76
N GLN A 511 7.70 8.27 -9.54
CA GLN A 511 9.17 8.27 -9.60
C GLN A 511 9.78 9.21 -8.54
N ARG A 512 8.96 10.06 -7.91
CA ARG A 512 9.41 10.93 -6.84
C ARG A 512 9.55 10.15 -5.55
N HIS A 513 10.65 10.33 -4.88
CA HIS A 513 10.95 9.69 -3.61
C HIS A 513 11.59 10.66 -2.61
N PRO A 514 11.43 10.43 -1.31
CA PRO A 514 12.01 11.30 -0.30
C PRO A 514 13.55 11.21 -0.30
N VAL A 515 14.19 12.26 0.16
CA VAL A 515 15.62 12.25 0.47
C VAL A 515 15.81 11.72 1.89
N VAL A 516 16.40 10.53 2.04
CA VAL A 516 16.58 9.82 3.32
C VAL A 516 18.04 9.51 3.60
#